data_0ed9b389049bc8878751f033ca8aee8a
#
_entry.id   0ed9b389049bc8878751f033ca8aee8a
#
_cell.length_a   1.000
_cell.length_b   1.000
_cell.length_c   1.000
_cell.angle_alpha   90.00
_cell.angle_beta   90.00
_cell.angle_gamma   90.00
#
_symmetry.space_group_name_H-M   'P 1'
#
loop_
_entity.id
_entity.type
_entity.pdbx_description
1 polymer ?
#
loop_
_entity_poly.entity_id
_entity_poly.type
_entity_poly.pdbx_seq_one_letter_code
_entity_poly.pdbx_strand_id
1 'polypeptide(L)'
;YKRQEMETVFGYVGRLGIGLTVELDLSLARGLNYYTGAIFEVKALDFAIGSICGGGRYDDLTGIFGMPNMSGVGISFGADRIYDVMTGLSLFPEEVNSSTRVLFVNLGAEEEAAVLPLLRQLRGREIAAEIYPEAGKMKKQMEYANRRGIPYVVIVGSQELEAGAATIKDMRTGEQRQVSLDKLATEICNS
;
A
#
# COMPACT_ATOMS: atom_id res chain seq x y z
N TYR A 1 14.96 0.44 41.39
CA TYR A 1 15.51 0.67 40.02
C TYR A 1 14.42 0.55 38.96
N LYS A 2 13.73 -0.59 38.83
CA LYS A 2 12.74 -0.83 37.75
C LYS A 2 11.51 0.10 37.82
N ARG A 3 11.05 0.47 39.02
CA ARG A 3 9.91 1.38 39.18
C ARG A 3 10.20 2.77 38.61
N GLN A 4 11.35 3.35 38.96
CA GLN A 4 11.77 4.69 38.47
C GLN A 4 11.98 4.70 36.97
N GLU A 5 12.51 3.62 36.40
CA GLU A 5 12.66 3.47 34.95
C GLU A 5 11.28 3.50 34.28
N MET A 6 10.31 2.77 34.77
CA MET A 6 8.95 2.75 34.25
C MET A 6 8.25 4.10 34.39
N GLU A 7 8.38 4.76 35.54
CA GLU A 7 7.85 6.13 35.74
C GLU A 7 8.45 7.13 34.74
N THR A 8 9.74 6.99 34.43
CA THR A 8 10.41 7.81 33.40
C THR A 8 9.84 7.54 32.00
N VAL A 9 9.68 6.26 31.63
CA VAL A 9 9.12 5.87 30.32
C VAL A 9 7.70 6.42 30.17
N PHE A 10 6.83 6.19 31.17
CA PHE A 10 5.45 6.71 31.13
C PHE A 10 5.42 8.25 31.09
N GLY A 11 6.33 8.92 31.80
CA GLY A 11 6.45 10.37 31.75
C GLY A 11 6.80 10.91 30.35
N TYR A 12 7.68 10.22 29.63
CA TYR A 12 8.01 10.59 28.25
C TYR A 12 6.89 10.28 27.27
N VAL A 13 6.27 9.10 27.39
CA VAL A 13 5.12 8.72 26.56
C VAL A 13 3.98 9.74 26.71
N GLY A 14 3.68 10.16 27.94
CA GLY A 14 2.68 11.20 28.19
C GLY A 14 3.01 12.55 27.58
N ARG A 15 4.30 12.95 27.56
CA ARG A 15 4.75 14.21 26.95
C ARG A 15 4.73 14.17 25.41
N LEU A 16 4.87 12.98 24.81
CA LEU A 16 4.78 12.80 23.36
C LEU A 16 3.35 12.92 22.83
N GLY A 17 2.33 12.98 23.70
CA GLY A 17 0.95 13.12 23.28
C GLY A 17 0.43 11.96 22.44
N ILE A 18 0.92 10.75 22.70
CA ILE A 18 0.50 9.53 21.99
C ILE A 18 -0.95 9.25 22.34
N GLY A 19 -1.85 9.30 21.35
CA GLY A 19 -3.29 9.07 21.51
C GLY A 19 -3.69 7.59 21.71
N LEU A 20 -2.75 6.73 22.08
CA LEU A 20 -2.97 5.29 22.31
C LEU A 20 -3.10 5.00 23.80
N THR A 21 -3.86 3.96 24.14
CA THR A 21 -3.90 3.42 25.50
C THR A 21 -2.58 2.73 25.81
N VAL A 22 -1.92 3.15 26.89
CA VAL A 22 -0.67 2.56 27.37
C VAL A 22 -0.89 1.99 28.75
N GLU A 23 -0.63 0.71 28.92
CA GLU A 23 -0.85 -0.02 30.16
C GLU A 23 0.45 -0.64 30.70
N LEU A 24 0.58 -0.70 32.00
CA LEU A 24 1.64 -1.45 32.66
C LEU A 24 1.18 -2.89 32.90
N ASP A 25 1.75 -3.82 32.16
CA ASP A 25 1.48 -5.25 32.31
C ASP A 25 2.68 -5.96 32.93
N LEU A 26 2.54 -6.34 34.19
CA LEU A 26 3.58 -7.06 34.95
C LEU A 26 3.70 -8.54 34.56
N SER A 27 2.73 -9.06 33.81
CA SER A 27 2.75 -10.43 33.28
C SER A 27 3.41 -10.54 31.92
N LEU A 28 3.72 -9.40 31.28
CA LEU A 28 4.33 -9.38 29.97
C LEU A 28 5.71 -10.04 30.00
N ALA A 29 5.85 -11.14 29.29
CA ALA A 29 7.09 -11.85 29.09
C ALA A 29 7.35 -12.07 27.59
N ARG A 30 8.54 -11.75 27.14
CA ARG A 30 8.99 -12.07 25.78
C ARG A 30 10.00 -13.21 25.81
N GLY A 31 9.90 -14.11 24.82
CA GLY A 31 10.67 -15.36 24.78
C GLY A 31 12.18 -15.21 24.53
N LEU A 32 12.75 -13.99 24.60
CA LEU A 32 14.15 -13.72 24.34
C LEU A 32 14.82 -13.18 25.60
N ASN A 33 15.86 -13.86 26.05
CA ASN A 33 16.53 -13.59 27.34
C ASN A 33 17.51 -12.42 27.32
N TYR A 34 17.60 -11.65 26.24
CA TYR A 34 18.55 -10.56 26.12
C TYR A 34 18.01 -9.18 26.56
N TYR A 35 16.72 -9.09 26.84
CA TYR A 35 16.16 -7.84 27.37
C TYR A 35 16.55 -7.63 28.84
N THR A 36 17.12 -6.48 29.15
CA THR A 36 17.63 -6.13 30.47
C THR A 36 16.81 -5.01 31.16
N GLY A 37 15.95 -4.31 30.39
CA GLY A 37 15.13 -3.21 30.84
C GLY A 37 13.66 -3.35 30.46
N ALA A 38 13.03 -2.22 30.17
CA ALA A 38 11.63 -2.19 29.76
C ALA A 38 11.42 -2.99 28.47
N ILE A 39 10.35 -3.78 28.45
CA ILE A 39 9.84 -4.47 27.27
C ILE A 39 8.45 -3.94 26.95
N PHE A 40 8.07 -3.97 25.68
CA PHE A 40 6.76 -3.48 25.23
C PHE A 40 6.20 -4.36 24.12
N GLU A 41 4.89 -4.35 24.04
CA GLU A 41 4.11 -4.97 22.98
C GLU A 41 3.01 -4.04 22.50
N VAL A 42 2.67 -4.15 21.22
CA VAL A 42 1.52 -3.48 20.62
C VAL A 42 0.52 -4.53 20.19
N LYS A 43 -0.73 -4.35 20.60
CA LYS A 43 -1.85 -5.24 20.25
C LYS A 43 -2.93 -4.46 19.52
N ALA A 44 -3.56 -5.09 18.52
CA ALA A 44 -4.79 -4.57 17.95
C ALA A 44 -5.94 -4.85 18.93
N LEU A 45 -6.76 -3.84 19.26
CA LEU A 45 -7.86 -4.00 20.20
C LEU A 45 -9.08 -4.65 19.56
N ASP A 46 -9.37 -4.31 18.31
CA ASP A 46 -10.59 -4.70 17.61
C ASP A 46 -10.39 -5.92 16.69
N PHE A 47 -9.25 -6.62 16.82
CA PHE A 47 -8.94 -7.80 16.04
C PHE A 47 -8.24 -8.85 16.89
N ALA A 48 -8.78 -10.07 16.90
CA ALA A 48 -8.28 -11.17 17.74
C ALA A 48 -7.00 -11.79 17.12
N ILE A 49 -5.88 -11.09 17.29
CA ILE A 49 -4.55 -11.55 16.88
C ILE A 49 -3.56 -11.29 18.02
N GLY A 50 -2.44 -11.99 18.03
CA GLY A 50 -1.37 -11.72 19.01
C GLY A 50 -0.72 -10.35 18.80
N SER A 51 0.36 -10.08 19.52
CA SER A 51 1.14 -8.85 19.38
C SER A 51 1.55 -8.58 17.92
N ILE A 52 1.26 -7.39 17.42
CA ILE A 52 1.61 -6.94 16.07
C ILE A 52 2.97 -6.26 16.01
N CYS A 53 3.46 -5.81 17.15
CA CYS A 53 4.77 -5.20 17.27
C CYS A 53 5.29 -5.44 18.69
N GLY A 54 6.60 -5.43 18.86
CA GLY A 54 7.18 -5.50 20.18
C GLY A 54 8.68 -5.34 20.21
N GLY A 55 9.19 -5.05 21.39
CA GLY A 55 10.60 -4.78 21.56
C GLY A 55 10.98 -4.57 23.01
N GLY A 56 12.16 -4.00 23.23
CA GLY A 56 12.65 -3.67 24.54
C GLY A 56 14.09 -3.20 24.56
N ARG A 57 14.53 -2.82 25.74
CA ARG A 57 15.90 -2.42 26.02
C ARG A 57 16.78 -3.63 26.29
N TYR A 58 17.99 -3.58 25.78
CA TYR A 58 19.05 -4.54 26.04
C TYR A 58 20.39 -3.82 26.27
N ASP A 59 21.18 -4.29 27.21
CA ASP A 59 22.49 -3.66 27.52
C ASP A 59 23.67 -4.50 27.03
N ASP A 60 23.51 -5.82 26.92
CA ASP A 60 24.64 -6.74 26.65
C ASP A 60 24.65 -7.32 25.23
N LEU A 61 23.54 -7.26 24.51
CA LEU A 61 23.40 -7.87 23.18
C LEU A 61 24.42 -7.32 22.17
N THR A 62 24.71 -6.03 22.23
CA THR A 62 25.68 -5.35 21.35
C THR A 62 27.09 -5.86 21.52
N GLY A 63 27.43 -6.39 22.69
CA GLY A 63 28.74 -7.01 22.98
C GLY A 63 28.99 -8.25 22.11
N ILE A 64 27.97 -9.03 21.79
CA ILE A 64 28.03 -10.20 20.91
C ILE A 64 28.44 -9.79 19.49
N PHE A 65 28.09 -8.57 19.08
CA PHE A 65 28.45 -8.01 17.77
C PHE A 65 29.68 -7.10 17.79
N GLY A 66 30.53 -7.22 18.83
CA GLY A 66 31.80 -6.49 18.93
C GLY A 66 31.71 -5.07 19.47
N MET A 67 30.55 -4.69 20.05
CA MET A 67 30.33 -3.37 20.67
C MET A 67 30.00 -3.50 22.17
N PRO A 68 30.96 -3.89 23.00
CA PRO A 68 30.72 -4.03 24.44
C PRO A 68 30.43 -2.68 25.09
N ASN A 69 29.68 -2.71 26.21
CA ASN A 69 29.27 -1.53 26.98
C ASN A 69 28.38 -0.53 26.22
N MET A 70 27.68 -0.97 25.20
CA MET A 70 26.70 -0.16 24.47
C MET A 70 25.31 -0.73 24.74
N SER A 71 24.45 0.04 25.39
CA SER A 71 23.03 -0.31 25.50
C SER A 71 22.30 -0.02 24.20
N GLY A 72 21.22 -0.76 23.96
CA GLY A 72 20.39 -0.57 22.80
C GLY A 72 18.89 -0.76 23.12
N VAL A 73 18.07 -0.30 22.21
CA VAL A 73 16.65 -0.60 22.17
C VAL A 73 16.30 -1.10 20.77
N GLY A 74 15.49 -2.14 20.72
CA GLY A 74 15.06 -2.72 19.45
C GLY A 74 13.54 -2.84 19.40
N ILE A 75 13.02 -2.73 18.19
CA ILE A 75 11.60 -2.93 17.89
C ILE A 75 11.47 -3.83 16.68
N SER A 76 10.51 -4.74 16.72
CA SER A 76 10.17 -5.66 15.63
C SER A 76 8.71 -5.49 15.27
N PHE A 77 8.42 -5.41 13.99
CA PHE A 77 7.07 -5.33 13.43
C PHE A 77 6.69 -6.69 12.85
N GLY A 78 5.53 -7.20 13.24
CA GLY A 78 4.94 -8.40 12.63
C GLY A 78 4.20 -8.03 11.35
N ALA A 79 4.91 -7.95 10.23
CA ALA A 79 4.35 -7.49 8.95
C ALA A 79 3.09 -8.28 8.55
N ASP A 80 3.13 -9.61 8.65
CA ASP A 80 1.99 -10.47 8.33
C ASP A 80 0.79 -10.18 9.23
N ARG A 81 1.03 -10.03 10.54
CA ARG A 81 -0.05 -9.72 11.49
C ARG A 81 -0.64 -8.33 11.29
N ILE A 82 0.18 -7.34 10.96
CA ILE A 82 -0.28 -5.99 10.61
C ILE A 82 -1.15 -6.06 9.34
N TYR A 83 -0.71 -6.82 8.33
CA TYR A 83 -1.48 -7.04 7.12
C TYR A 83 -2.83 -7.70 7.40
N ASP A 84 -2.87 -8.73 8.22
CA ASP A 84 -4.10 -9.43 8.62
C ASP A 84 -5.08 -8.50 9.34
N VAL A 85 -4.58 -7.66 10.28
CA VAL A 85 -5.39 -6.65 10.96
C VAL A 85 -5.94 -5.63 9.98
N MET A 86 -5.10 -5.07 9.12
CA MET A 86 -5.50 -4.06 8.14
C MET A 86 -6.52 -4.61 7.15
N THR A 87 -6.36 -5.87 6.73
CA THR A 87 -7.30 -6.55 5.83
C THR A 87 -8.63 -6.83 6.55
N GLY A 88 -8.56 -7.41 7.75
CA GLY A 88 -9.75 -7.82 8.50
C GLY A 88 -10.63 -6.66 8.96
N LEU A 89 -10.02 -5.51 9.23
CA LEU A 89 -10.71 -4.27 9.64
C LEU A 89 -10.93 -3.30 8.46
N SER A 90 -10.58 -3.69 7.22
CA SER A 90 -10.70 -2.85 6.02
C SER A 90 -10.03 -1.48 6.16
N LEU A 91 -8.82 -1.46 6.75
CA LEU A 91 -8.07 -0.22 7.04
C LEU A 91 -7.17 0.23 5.89
N PHE A 92 -7.05 -0.56 4.82
CA PHE A 92 -6.30 -0.11 3.65
C PHE A 92 -7.03 1.04 2.97
N PRO A 93 -6.33 2.13 2.63
CA PRO A 93 -6.90 3.19 1.81
C PRO A 93 -7.40 2.63 0.47
N GLU A 94 -8.50 3.17 -0.05
CA GLU A 94 -9.07 2.71 -1.32
C GLU A 94 -8.07 2.82 -2.49
N GLU A 95 -7.20 3.83 -2.45
CA GLU A 95 -6.15 4.04 -3.45
C GLU A 95 -5.12 2.89 -3.52
N VAL A 96 -4.96 2.12 -2.45
CA VAL A 96 -4.03 0.97 -2.42
C VAL A 96 -4.62 -0.25 -3.11
N ASN A 97 -5.95 -0.33 -3.25
CA ASN A 97 -6.63 -1.47 -3.85
C ASN A 97 -6.44 -1.55 -5.38
N SER A 98 -6.05 -0.44 -6.03
CA SER A 98 -5.68 -0.43 -7.43
C SER A 98 -4.43 0.42 -7.65
N SER A 99 -3.30 -0.23 -7.89
CA SER A 99 -2.07 0.47 -8.30
C SER A 99 -2.17 1.05 -9.72
N THR A 100 -3.11 0.54 -10.54
CA THR A 100 -3.35 0.96 -11.92
C THR A 100 -4.64 1.77 -12.00
N ARG A 101 -4.54 2.99 -12.52
CA ARG A 101 -5.70 3.88 -12.73
C ARG A 101 -6.31 3.71 -14.13
N VAL A 102 -5.50 3.36 -15.12
CA VAL A 102 -5.91 3.26 -16.52
C VAL A 102 -5.40 1.96 -17.13
N LEU A 103 -6.30 1.18 -17.73
CA LEU A 103 -5.97 0.03 -18.55
C LEU A 103 -6.25 0.37 -20.02
N PHE A 104 -5.22 0.32 -20.86
CA PHE A 104 -5.41 0.27 -22.31
C PHE A 104 -5.73 -1.14 -22.77
N VAL A 105 -6.75 -1.27 -23.58
CA VAL A 105 -7.10 -2.53 -24.24
C VAL A 105 -6.07 -2.84 -25.31
N ASN A 106 -5.62 -4.09 -25.38
CA ASN A 106 -4.76 -4.59 -26.46
C ASN A 106 -5.60 -5.32 -27.49
N LEU A 107 -5.75 -4.75 -28.65
CA LEU A 107 -6.54 -5.32 -29.76
C LEU A 107 -5.67 -5.96 -30.84
N GLY A 108 -4.38 -5.59 -30.90
CA GLY A 108 -3.44 -6.10 -31.87
C GLY A 108 -2.15 -5.30 -31.89
N ALA A 109 -1.20 -5.71 -32.71
CA ALA A 109 0.14 -5.12 -32.75
C ALA A 109 0.14 -3.65 -33.23
N GLU A 110 -0.76 -3.29 -34.12
CA GLU A 110 -0.86 -1.91 -34.62
C GLU A 110 -1.42 -0.98 -33.56
N GLU A 111 -2.51 -1.39 -32.90
CA GLU A 111 -3.13 -0.65 -31.81
C GLU A 111 -2.20 -0.57 -30.60
N GLU A 112 -1.49 -1.66 -30.26
CA GLU A 112 -0.48 -1.67 -29.22
C GLU A 112 0.60 -0.62 -29.49
N ALA A 113 1.17 -0.59 -30.68
CA ALA A 113 2.19 0.38 -31.07
C ALA A 113 1.69 1.84 -30.94
N ALA A 114 0.44 2.09 -31.31
CA ALA A 114 -0.19 3.42 -31.19
C ALA A 114 -0.47 3.83 -29.73
N VAL A 115 -0.73 2.87 -28.85
CA VAL A 115 -1.01 3.12 -27.43
C VAL A 115 0.26 3.41 -26.63
N LEU A 116 1.42 2.88 -27.01
CA LEU A 116 2.67 3.06 -26.23
C LEU A 116 3.04 4.53 -25.96
N PRO A 117 2.96 5.46 -26.92
CA PRO A 117 3.18 6.88 -26.66
C PRO A 117 2.19 7.48 -25.65
N LEU A 118 0.91 7.09 -25.72
CA LEU A 118 -0.15 7.55 -24.83
C LEU A 118 0.10 7.04 -23.40
N LEU A 119 0.49 5.79 -23.26
CA LEU A 119 0.89 5.16 -22.02
C LEU A 119 2.06 5.92 -21.38
N ARG A 120 3.09 6.26 -22.16
CA ARG A 120 4.22 7.07 -21.69
C ARG A 120 3.77 8.46 -21.23
N GLN A 121 2.85 9.09 -21.96
CA GLN A 121 2.34 10.41 -21.63
C GLN A 121 1.58 10.42 -20.30
N LEU A 122 0.74 9.40 -20.02
CA LEU A 122 0.04 9.24 -18.77
C LEU A 122 1.01 9.02 -17.60
N ARG A 123 1.97 8.11 -17.77
CA ARG A 123 2.99 7.83 -16.76
C ARG A 123 3.88 9.05 -16.46
N GLY A 124 4.17 9.86 -17.46
CA GLY A 124 4.89 11.13 -17.28
C GLY A 124 4.12 12.19 -16.50
N ARG A 125 2.80 11.99 -16.30
CA ARG A 125 1.93 12.79 -15.43
C ARG A 125 1.58 12.08 -14.12
N GLU A 126 2.37 11.09 -13.73
CA GLU A 126 2.19 10.28 -12.51
C GLU A 126 0.87 9.49 -12.47
N ILE A 127 0.24 9.27 -13.62
CA ILE A 127 -0.95 8.42 -13.73
C ILE A 127 -0.50 6.99 -13.95
N ALA A 128 -0.79 6.11 -13.00
CA ALA A 128 -0.51 4.69 -13.11
C ALA A 128 -1.37 4.08 -14.22
N ALA A 129 -0.72 3.70 -15.32
CA ALA A 129 -1.38 3.16 -16.50
C ALA A 129 -0.64 1.91 -17.01
N GLU A 130 -1.39 0.96 -17.53
CA GLU A 130 -0.87 -0.25 -18.16
C GLU A 130 -1.63 -0.58 -19.43
N ILE A 131 -1.01 -1.37 -20.31
CA ILE A 131 -1.67 -2.01 -21.44
C ILE A 131 -1.88 -3.48 -21.11
N TYR A 132 -3.01 -4.05 -21.53
CA TYR A 132 -3.24 -5.48 -21.32
C TYR A 132 -2.15 -6.31 -22.06
N PRO A 133 -1.54 -7.31 -21.41
CA PRO A 133 -0.28 -7.93 -21.89
C PRO A 133 -0.39 -8.64 -23.24
N GLU A 134 -1.58 -9.13 -23.60
CA GLU A 134 -1.80 -9.92 -24.81
C GLU A 134 -2.99 -9.39 -25.61
N ALA A 135 -2.85 -9.37 -26.95
CA ALA A 135 -4.00 -9.10 -27.80
C ALA A 135 -5.10 -10.17 -27.59
N GLY A 136 -6.33 -9.74 -27.40
CA GLY A 136 -7.38 -10.68 -27.05
C GLY A 136 -8.78 -10.11 -27.00
N LYS A 137 -9.73 -10.99 -26.64
CA LYS A 137 -11.14 -10.62 -26.60
C LYS A 137 -11.38 -9.51 -25.56
N MET A 138 -12.10 -8.48 -25.96
CA MET A 138 -12.49 -7.34 -25.13
C MET A 138 -13.09 -7.78 -23.78
N LYS A 139 -13.95 -8.78 -23.77
CA LYS A 139 -14.59 -9.29 -22.55
C LYS A 139 -13.57 -9.71 -21.49
N LYS A 140 -12.51 -10.45 -21.85
CA LYS A 140 -11.46 -10.91 -20.93
C LYS A 140 -10.72 -9.72 -20.30
N GLN A 141 -10.47 -8.70 -21.09
CA GLN A 141 -9.76 -7.50 -20.65
C GLN A 141 -10.61 -6.62 -19.74
N MET A 142 -11.92 -6.51 -20.01
CA MET A 142 -12.89 -5.85 -19.11
C MET A 142 -13.04 -6.60 -17.76
N GLU A 143 -13.11 -7.93 -17.78
CA GLU A 143 -13.12 -8.75 -16.57
C GLU A 143 -11.85 -8.58 -15.75
N TYR A 144 -10.69 -8.45 -16.41
CA TYR A 144 -9.43 -8.14 -15.75
C TYR A 144 -9.47 -6.77 -15.07
N ALA A 145 -9.89 -5.72 -15.78
CA ALA A 145 -10.02 -4.38 -15.23
C ALA A 145 -10.94 -4.37 -13.99
N ASN A 146 -12.10 -5.02 -14.10
CA ASN A 146 -13.07 -5.10 -13.02
C ASN A 146 -12.50 -5.84 -11.79
N ARG A 147 -11.87 -7.01 -11.99
CA ARG A 147 -11.26 -7.79 -10.90
C ARG A 147 -10.12 -7.04 -10.20
N ARG A 148 -9.39 -6.20 -10.94
CA ARG A 148 -8.28 -5.39 -10.43
C ARG A 148 -8.74 -4.05 -9.85
N GLY A 149 -10.03 -3.72 -9.95
CA GLY A 149 -10.58 -2.45 -9.51
C GLY A 149 -10.06 -1.25 -10.31
N ILE A 150 -9.66 -1.45 -11.56
CA ILE A 150 -9.13 -0.37 -12.42
C ILE A 150 -10.28 0.53 -12.84
N PRO A 151 -10.27 1.83 -12.46
CA PRO A 151 -11.43 2.70 -12.67
C PRO A 151 -11.67 3.07 -14.14
N TYR A 152 -10.62 3.16 -14.96
CA TYR A 152 -10.75 3.59 -16.35
C TYR A 152 -10.17 2.57 -17.32
N VAL A 153 -10.93 2.25 -18.36
CA VAL A 153 -10.48 1.47 -19.50
C VAL A 153 -10.47 2.35 -20.75
N VAL A 154 -9.34 2.38 -21.46
CA VAL A 154 -9.17 3.14 -22.68
C VAL A 154 -9.09 2.17 -23.86
N ILE A 155 -9.93 2.42 -24.85
CA ILE A 155 -10.02 1.65 -26.08
C ILE A 155 -9.51 2.53 -27.22
N VAL A 156 -8.52 2.02 -27.94
CA VAL A 156 -7.98 2.64 -29.14
C VAL A 156 -7.93 1.53 -30.19
N GLY A 157 -9.00 1.35 -30.92
CA GLY A 157 -9.09 0.43 -32.03
C GLY A 157 -8.83 1.13 -33.38
N SER A 158 -8.92 0.38 -34.45
CA SER A 158 -8.65 0.91 -35.80
C SER A 158 -9.55 2.12 -36.16
N GLN A 159 -10.82 2.10 -35.71
CA GLN A 159 -11.74 3.23 -35.93
C GLN A 159 -11.35 4.46 -35.13
N GLU A 160 -10.94 4.26 -33.87
CA GLU A 160 -10.45 5.34 -33.01
C GLU A 160 -9.15 5.94 -33.58
N LEU A 161 -8.25 5.11 -34.11
CA LEU A 161 -7.00 5.57 -34.72
C LEU A 161 -7.27 6.42 -35.95
N GLU A 162 -8.16 5.98 -36.84
CA GLU A 162 -8.56 6.76 -38.04
C GLU A 162 -9.19 8.11 -37.65
N ALA A 163 -9.94 8.13 -36.54
CA ALA A 163 -10.59 9.33 -36.04
C ALA A 163 -9.67 10.22 -35.18
N GLY A 164 -8.44 9.79 -34.87
CA GLY A 164 -7.55 10.49 -33.93
C GLY A 164 -8.10 10.58 -32.52
N ALA A 165 -8.88 9.58 -32.11
CA ALA A 165 -9.62 9.58 -30.84
C ALA A 165 -9.35 8.33 -30.00
N ALA A 166 -9.81 8.33 -28.77
CA ALA A 166 -9.87 7.18 -27.86
C ALA A 166 -11.23 7.13 -27.18
N THR A 167 -11.72 5.95 -26.89
CA THR A 167 -12.91 5.75 -26.08
C THR A 167 -12.50 5.47 -24.64
N ILE A 168 -12.89 6.32 -23.68
CA ILE A 168 -12.71 6.12 -22.24
C ILE A 168 -13.98 5.51 -21.67
N LYS A 169 -13.85 4.39 -20.98
CA LYS A 169 -14.92 3.78 -20.19
C LYS A 169 -14.64 3.92 -18.71
N ASP A 170 -15.54 4.54 -17.96
CA ASP A 170 -15.54 4.50 -16.49
C ASP A 170 -16.13 3.15 -16.04
N MET A 171 -15.34 2.35 -15.34
CA MET A 171 -15.74 1.01 -14.91
C MET A 171 -16.69 1.03 -13.70
N ARG A 172 -16.81 2.15 -13.00
CA ARG A 172 -17.70 2.31 -11.84
C ARG A 172 -19.12 2.65 -12.27
N THR A 173 -19.24 3.56 -13.25
CA THR A 173 -20.55 4.03 -13.76
C THR A 173 -21.00 3.28 -15.01
N GLY A 174 -20.05 2.69 -15.76
CA GLY A 174 -20.28 2.07 -17.06
C GLY A 174 -20.37 3.07 -18.21
N GLU A 175 -20.28 4.37 -17.94
CA GLU A 175 -20.32 5.42 -18.96
C GLU A 175 -19.12 5.35 -19.90
N GLN A 176 -19.38 5.70 -21.16
CA GLN A 176 -18.34 5.78 -22.18
C GLN A 176 -18.35 7.16 -22.82
N ARG A 177 -17.18 7.70 -23.07
CA ARG A 177 -17.00 8.97 -23.79
C ARG A 177 -15.83 8.87 -24.75
N GLN A 178 -15.96 9.53 -25.89
CA GLN A 178 -14.89 9.64 -26.87
C GLN A 178 -14.14 10.95 -26.67
N VAL A 179 -12.81 10.88 -26.71
CA VAL A 179 -11.92 12.04 -26.54
C VAL A 179 -10.83 11.99 -27.61
N SER A 180 -10.30 13.13 -28.01
CA SER A 180 -9.17 13.14 -28.95
C SER A 180 -7.89 12.65 -28.24
N LEU A 181 -7.00 11.98 -28.99
CA LEU A 181 -5.79 11.37 -28.43
C LEU A 181 -4.88 12.39 -27.74
N ASP A 182 -4.80 13.61 -28.24
CA ASP A 182 -4.01 14.72 -27.65
C ASP A 182 -4.56 15.21 -26.30
N LYS A 183 -5.87 15.04 -26.04
CA LYS A 183 -6.54 15.45 -24.81
C LYS A 183 -6.68 14.32 -23.79
N LEU A 184 -6.42 13.07 -24.18
CA LEU A 184 -6.65 11.89 -23.36
C LEU A 184 -6.06 12.04 -21.94
N ALA A 185 -4.80 12.44 -21.84
CA ALA A 185 -4.13 12.57 -20.56
C ALA A 185 -4.74 13.68 -19.67
N THR A 186 -5.20 14.77 -20.26
CA THR A 186 -5.86 15.86 -19.54
C THR A 186 -7.24 15.43 -19.04
N GLU A 187 -7.99 14.72 -19.84
CA GLU A 187 -9.31 14.18 -19.49
C GLU A 187 -9.24 13.16 -18.33
N ILE A 188 -8.22 12.30 -18.36
CA ILE A 188 -7.98 11.33 -17.27
C ILE A 188 -7.50 12.03 -15.97
N CYS A 189 -6.72 13.10 -16.06
CA CYS A 189 -6.32 13.89 -14.89
C CYS A 189 -7.50 14.52 -14.17
N ASN A 190 -8.49 14.97 -14.93
CA ASN A 190 -9.66 15.70 -14.42
C ASN A 190 -10.81 14.78 -13.97
N SER A 191 -10.66 13.47 -14.15
CA SER A 191 -11.64 12.43 -13.79
C SER A 191 -11.25 11.77 -12.48
#